data_6e9212d38b0f01b4ecf174181e99142a
#
_entry.id   6e9212d38b0f01b4ecf174181e99142a
#
_cell.length_a   1.000
_cell.length_b   1.000
_cell.length_c   1.000
_cell.angle_alpha   90.00
_cell.angle_beta   90.00
_cell.angle_gamma   90.00
#
_symmetry.space_group_name_H-M   'P 1'
#
loop_
_entity.id
_entity.type
_entity.pdbx_description
1 polymer ?
#
loop_
_entity_poly.entity_id
_entity_poly.type
_entity_poly.pdbx_seq_one_letter_code
_entity_poly.pdbx_strand_id
1 'polypeptide(L)'
;MSTAAPFKKSVVREYFESIVIAVILALFVRTWVVQAFKIPTGSMENNLLIGDHLLVNKFIFGPTPLAIGRALLPVRPIRRGDIVVFKYPDEPDRDFIKRVIGLPGETIELKNKKIFVSGKPLDEPYVHFLTPP
;
A
#
# COMPACT_ATOMS: atom_id res chain seq x y z
N MET A 1 -32.51 -44.12 19.46
CA MET A 1 -31.66 -43.23 18.64
C MET A 1 -32.57 -42.16 18.04
N SER A 2 -32.57 -40.97 18.63
CA SER A 2 -33.39 -39.84 18.16
C SER A 2 -32.60 -39.06 17.10
N THR A 3 -32.98 -39.22 15.85
CA THR A 3 -32.45 -38.40 14.74
C THR A 3 -33.15 -37.05 14.76
N ALA A 4 -32.47 -36.03 15.31
CA ALA A 4 -32.96 -34.67 15.24
C ALA A 4 -33.06 -34.25 13.76
N ALA A 5 -34.25 -33.86 13.32
CA ALA A 5 -34.49 -33.36 11.97
C ALA A 5 -33.64 -32.12 11.70
N PRO A 6 -32.99 -31.98 10.53
CA PRO A 6 -32.18 -30.82 10.22
C PRO A 6 -33.07 -29.57 10.19
N PHE A 7 -32.71 -28.59 11.00
CA PHE A 7 -33.40 -27.30 11.06
C PHE A 7 -33.27 -26.60 9.70
N LYS A 8 -34.34 -26.57 8.89
CA LYS A 8 -34.39 -25.85 7.62
C LYS A 8 -34.42 -24.34 7.92
N LYS A 9 -33.30 -23.66 7.71
CA LYS A 9 -33.28 -22.19 7.74
C LYS A 9 -34.20 -21.63 6.66
N SER A 10 -34.91 -20.56 6.99
CA SER A 10 -35.70 -19.79 6.00
C SER A 10 -34.75 -19.20 4.97
N VAL A 11 -35.13 -19.27 3.70
CA VAL A 11 -34.33 -18.66 2.58
C VAL A 11 -34.03 -17.19 2.84
N VAL A 12 -35.00 -16.45 3.38
CA VAL A 12 -34.82 -15.04 3.75
C VAL A 12 -33.73 -14.85 4.79
N ARG A 13 -33.67 -15.71 5.80
CA ARG A 13 -32.65 -15.68 6.84
C ARG A 13 -31.25 -15.97 6.26
N GLU A 14 -31.17 -16.91 5.33
CA GLU A 14 -29.92 -17.29 4.68
C GLU A 14 -29.35 -16.14 3.84
N TYR A 15 -30.19 -15.47 3.06
CA TYR A 15 -29.79 -14.26 2.33
C TYR A 15 -29.37 -13.13 3.28
N PHE A 16 -30.10 -12.91 4.35
CA PHE A 16 -29.78 -11.88 5.34
C PHE A 16 -28.41 -12.15 5.99
N GLU A 17 -28.18 -13.38 6.47
CA GLU A 17 -26.89 -13.78 7.05
C GLU A 17 -25.75 -13.57 6.04
N SER A 18 -25.92 -13.95 4.77
CA SER A 18 -24.91 -13.79 3.71
C SER A 18 -24.59 -12.32 3.41
N ILE A 19 -25.61 -11.46 3.35
CA ILE A 19 -25.44 -10.02 3.13
C ILE A 19 -24.69 -9.39 4.31
N VAL A 20 -25.07 -9.72 5.54
CA VAL A 20 -24.40 -9.19 6.74
C VAL A 20 -22.93 -9.59 6.77
N ILE A 21 -22.62 -10.85 6.50
CA ILE A 21 -21.23 -11.34 6.43
C ILE A 21 -20.46 -10.61 5.32
N ALA A 22 -21.04 -10.45 4.14
CA ALA A 22 -20.41 -9.76 3.02
C ALA A 22 -20.10 -8.28 3.35
N VAL A 23 -21.04 -7.58 4.00
CA VAL A 23 -20.86 -6.18 4.43
C VAL A 23 -19.75 -6.08 5.48
N ILE A 24 -19.75 -6.94 6.49
CA ILE A 24 -18.70 -6.97 7.54
C ILE A 24 -17.34 -7.22 6.91
N LEU A 25 -17.24 -8.22 6.00
CA LEU A 25 -15.99 -8.54 5.32
C LEU A 25 -15.52 -7.39 4.43
N ALA A 26 -16.42 -6.75 3.69
CA ALA A 26 -16.09 -5.59 2.85
C ALA A 26 -15.58 -4.41 3.68
N LEU A 27 -16.22 -4.11 4.81
CA LEU A 27 -15.79 -3.07 5.73
C LEU A 27 -14.44 -3.41 6.38
N PHE A 28 -14.22 -4.67 6.75
CA PHE A 28 -12.94 -5.13 7.27
C PHE A 28 -11.82 -4.94 6.24
N VAL A 29 -12.01 -5.42 5.01
CA VAL A 29 -11.02 -5.28 3.94
C VAL A 29 -10.72 -3.82 3.65
N ARG A 30 -11.76 -2.98 3.51
CA ARG A 30 -11.60 -1.54 3.26
C ARG A 30 -10.83 -0.83 4.38
N THR A 31 -11.10 -1.18 5.63
CA THR A 31 -10.51 -0.49 6.80
C THR A 31 -9.08 -0.94 7.06
N TRP A 32 -8.81 -2.24 6.93
CA TRP A 32 -7.56 -2.84 7.39
C TRP A 32 -6.60 -3.24 6.28
N VAL A 33 -7.10 -3.67 5.13
CA VAL A 33 -6.26 -4.26 4.08
C VAL A 33 -5.88 -3.25 3.01
N VAL A 34 -6.86 -2.51 2.48
CA VAL A 34 -6.68 -1.63 1.32
C VAL A 34 -7.27 -0.26 1.60
N GLN A 35 -6.52 0.76 1.26
CA GLN A 35 -7.00 2.14 1.30
C GLN A 35 -6.88 2.77 -0.08
N ALA A 36 -7.97 3.41 -0.52
CA ALA A 36 -7.96 4.23 -1.72
C ALA A 36 -7.38 5.61 -1.38
N PHE A 37 -6.38 6.03 -2.14
CA PHE A 37 -5.77 7.36 -2.05
C PHE A 37 -5.94 8.09 -3.38
N LYS A 38 -6.11 9.40 -3.30
CA LYS A 38 -6.03 10.28 -4.46
C LYS A 38 -4.68 10.96 -4.44
N ILE A 39 -4.00 10.99 -5.59
CA ILE A 39 -2.66 11.58 -5.71
C ILE A 39 -2.76 13.10 -5.64
N PRO A 40 -2.16 13.75 -4.62
CA PRO A 40 -2.27 15.19 -4.44
C PRO A 40 -1.14 15.98 -5.13
N THR A 41 -0.04 15.33 -5.54
CA THR A 41 1.19 16.01 -6.00
C THR A 41 1.79 15.37 -7.25
N GLY A 42 2.35 16.21 -8.14
CA GLY A 42 2.92 15.79 -9.41
C GLY A 42 4.35 15.23 -9.35
N SER A 43 4.93 15.02 -8.16
CA SER A 43 6.33 14.55 -8.04
C SER A 43 6.57 13.13 -8.58
N MET A 44 5.53 12.42 -8.96
CA MET A 44 5.55 11.09 -9.58
C MET A 44 4.87 11.11 -10.96
N GLU A 45 4.68 12.30 -11.56
CA GLU A 45 4.22 12.43 -12.94
C GLU A 45 5.05 11.57 -13.88
N ASN A 46 4.47 11.14 -14.97
CA ASN A 46 4.90 10.08 -15.90
C ASN A 46 4.59 8.64 -15.44
N ASN A 47 4.52 8.37 -14.12
CA ASN A 47 4.07 7.08 -13.62
C ASN A 47 2.69 7.18 -12.95
N LEU A 48 2.44 8.30 -12.25
CA LEU A 48 1.23 8.52 -11.47
C LEU A 48 0.79 9.98 -11.67
N LEU A 49 -0.38 10.20 -12.24
CA LEU A 49 -0.91 11.52 -12.51
C LEU A 49 -1.62 12.12 -11.29
N ILE A 50 -1.60 13.44 -11.19
CA ILE A 50 -2.39 14.15 -10.17
C ILE A 50 -3.87 13.83 -10.39
N GLY A 51 -4.54 13.39 -9.33
CA GLY A 51 -5.96 13.03 -9.37
C GLY A 51 -6.25 11.55 -9.57
N ASP A 52 -5.25 10.74 -9.91
CA ASP A 52 -5.41 9.29 -10.00
C ASP A 52 -5.81 8.69 -8.64
N HIS A 53 -6.61 7.63 -8.70
CA HIS A 53 -6.99 6.85 -7.54
C HIS A 53 -6.12 5.60 -7.45
N LEU A 54 -5.42 5.46 -6.33
CA LEU A 54 -4.57 4.32 -6.04
C LEU A 54 -5.15 3.45 -4.93
N LEU A 55 -4.97 2.14 -5.08
CA LEU A 55 -5.21 1.18 -4.01
C LEU A 55 -3.87 0.85 -3.34
N VAL A 56 -3.76 1.20 -2.06
CA VAL A 56 -2.54 0.98 -1.27
C VAL A 56 -2.75 -0.20 -0.33
N ASN A 57 -1.81 -1.15 -0.38
CA ASN A 57 -1.76 -2.26 0.56
C ASN A 57 -1.12 -1.80 1.86
N LYS A 58 -1.89 -1.80 2.95
CA LYS A 58 -1.46 -1.33 4.27
C LYS A 58 -0.52 -2.30 5.00
N PHE A 59 -0.55 -3.57 4.65
CA PHE A 59 0.17 -4.62 5.39
C PHE A 59 1.57 -4.90 4.88
N ILE A 60 1.86 -4.57 3.63
CA ILE A 60 3.10 -5.02 2.97
C ILE A 60 4.37 -4.56 3.70
N PHE A 61 4.32 -3.38 4.33
CA PHE A 61 5.43 -2.79 5.09
C PHE A 61 5.08 -2.53 6.56
N GLY A 62 3.90 -2.98 7.01
CA GLY A 62 3.42 -2.70 8.36
C GLY A 62 4.10 -3.55 9.43
N PRO A 63 4.19 -3.05 10.67
CA PRO A 63 4.54 -3.87 11.81
C PRO A 63 3.42 -4.89 12.02
N THR A 64 3.73 -6.15 11.87
CA THR A 64 2.81 -7.25 12.17
C THR A 64 3.11 -7.73 13.59
N PRO A 65 2.33 -7.31 14.60
CA PRO A 65 2.60 -7.66 16.00
C PRO A 65 2.36 -9.14 16.32
N LEU A 66 1.61 -9.84 15.48
CA LEU A 66 1.31 -11.25 15.68
C LEU A 66 2.10 -12.15 14.72
N ALA A 67 2.71 -13.20 15.25
CA ALA A 67 3.42 -14.22 14.47
C ALA A 67 2.53 -14.87 13.39
N ILE A 68 1.24 -15.02 13.66
CA ILE A 68 0.22 -15.53 12.72
C ILE A 68 0.07 -14.57 11.52
N GLY A 69 0.12 -13.26 11.74
CA GLY A 69 0.03 -12.28 10.66
C GLY A 69 1.19 -12.38 9.67
N ARG A 70 2.42 -12.67 10.14
CA ARG A 70 3.57 -12.90 9.27
C ARG A 70 3.45 -14.14 8.38
N ALA A 71 2.75 -15.15 8.84
CA ALA A 71 2.53 -16.38 8.08
C ALA A 71 1.43 -16.25 7.02
N LEU A 72 0.43 -15.38 7.27
CA LEU A 72 -0.76 -15.23 6.41
C LEU A 72 -0.70 -14.00 5.49
N LEU A 73 0.06 -12.96 5.87
CA LEU A 73 0.15 -11.72 5.10
C LEU A 73 1.47 -11.68 4.32
N PRO A 74 1.46 -11.17 3.08
CA PRO A 74 2.65 -11.06 2.24
C PRO A 74 3.52 -9.86 2.68
N VAL A 75 4.00 -9.91 3.94
CA VAL A 75 4.88 -8.89 4.49
C VAL A 75 6.30 -9.09 3.98
N ARG A 76 6.90 -8.04 3.46
CA ARG A 76 8.29 -8.06 3.02
C ARG A 76 9.04 -6.78 3.44
N PRO A 77 10.37 -6.82 3.55
CA PRO A 77 11.16 -5.63 3.78
C PRO A 77 11.05 -4.66 2.59
N ILE A 78 11.19 -3.37 2.88
CA ILE A 78 11.28 -2.32 1.86
C ILE A 78 12.52 -2.54 1.01
N ARG A 79 12.37 -2.40 -0.29
CA ARG A 79 13.46 -2.51 -1.28
C ARG A 79 13.64 -1.18 -2.00
N ARG A 80 14.82 -0.97 -2.53
CA ARG A 80 15.09 0.16 -3.44
C ARG A 80 14.16 0.08 -4.66
N GLY A 81 13.58 1.22 -5.05
CA GLY A 81 12.61 1.32 -6.14
C GLY A 81 11.17 1.13 -5.73
N ASP A 82 10.89 0.64 -4.51
CA ASP A 82 9.51 0.54 -4.02
C ASP A 82 8.84 1.91 -3.96
N ILE A 83 7.55 1.94 -4.29
CA ILE A 83 6.72 3.13 -4.12
C ILE A 83 6.02 2.99 -2.77
N VAL A 84 6.22 3.98 -1.92
CA VAL A 84 5.66 4.03 -0.56
C VAL A 84 4.73 5.21 -0.39
N VAL A 85 3.67 5.01 0.37
CA VAL A 85 2.76 6.06 0.82
C VAL A 85 2.98 6.27 2.30
N PHE A 86 3.16 7.50 2.71
CA PHE A 86 3.37 7.87 4.12
C PHE A 86 2.71 9.21 4.43
N LYS A 87 2.41 9.42 5.69
CA LYS A 87 1.85 10.67 6.18
C LYS A 87 2.93 11.73 6.29
N TYR A 88 2.60 12.95 5.84
CA TYR A 88 3.51 14.08 5.99
C TYR A 88 3.63 14.43 7.49
N PRO A 89 4.85 14.54 8.04
CA PRO A 89 5.04 14.73 9.48
C PRO A 89 4.44 16.02 10.04
N ASP A 90 4.50 17.12 9.28
CA ASP A 90 4.01 18.42 9.72
C ASP A 90 2.48 18.57 9.52
N GLU A 91 1.92 17.85 8.56
CA GLU A 91 0.47 17.83 8.26
C GLU A 91 0.01 16.38 8.09
N PRO A 92 -0.36 15.66 9.17
CA PRO A 92 -0.70 14.23 9.11
C PRO A 92 -1.94 13.88 8.27
N ASP A 93 -2.73 14.88 7.90
CA ASP A 93 -3.88 14.72 7.01
C ASP A 93 -3.48 14.61 5.52
N ARG A 94 -2.20 14.89 5.20
CA ARG A 94 -1.67 14.80 3.85
C ARG A 94 -0.83 13.54 3.68
N ASP A 95 -1.16 12.78 2.68
CA ASP A 95 -0.40 11.59 2.29
C ASP A 95 0.55 11.93 1.14
N PHE A 96 1.80 11.47 1.25
CA PHE A 96 2.79 11.59 0.18
C PHE A 96 3.09 10.23 -0.43
N ILE A 97 3.31 10.24 -1.73
CA ILE A 97 3.75 9.08 -2.51
C ILE A 97 5.16 9.36 -3.00
N LYS A 98 6.11 8.50 -2.65
CA LYS A 98 7.51 8.63 -3.06
C LYS A 98 8.11 7.27 -3.40
N ARG A 99 9.19 7.31 -4.18
CA ARG A 99 10.00 6.13 -4.49
C ARG A 99 11.18 6.04 -3.53
N VAL A 100 11.42 4.86 -3.00
CA VAL A 100 12.56 4.57 -2.13
C VAL A 100 13.83 4.51 -2.96
N ILE A 101 14.77 5.41 -2.67
CA ILE A 101 16.06 5.49 -3.36
C ILE A 101 17.18 4.92 -2.49
N GLY A 102 17.21 5.26 -1.20
CA GLY A 102 18.21 4.80 -0.25
C GLY A 102 17.64 3.81 0.76
N LEU A 103 18.45 2.87 1.18
CA LEU A 103 18.18 1.94 2.24
C LEU A 103 19.02 2.27 3.48
N PRO A 104 18.62 1.79 4.67
CA PRO A 104 19.40 2.03 5.89
C PRO A 104 20.88 1.62 5.73
N GLY A 105 21.78 2.50 6.21
CA GLY A 105 23.23 2.26 6.14
C GLY A 105 23.90 2.65 4.83
N GLU A 106 23.16 3.16 3.86
CA GLU A 106 23.70 3.60 2.56
C GLU A 106 23.96 5.10 2.54
N THR A 107 24.97 5.51 1.79
CA THR A 107 25.26 6.92 1.51
C THR A 107 24.67 7.30 0.15
N ILE A 108 23.89 8.36 0.10
CA ILE A 108 23.28 8.87 -1.14
C ILE A 108 23.94 10.18 -1.49
N GLU A 109 24.45 10.28 -2.71
CA GLU A 109 25.02 11.49 -3.28
C GLU A 109 24.31 11.87 -4.57
N LEU A 110 24.00 13.14 -4.74
CA LEU A 110 23.48 13.69 -6.00
C LEU A 110 24.59 14.51 -6.68
N LYS A 111 25.08 14.03 -7.83
CA LYS A 111 26.10 14.71 -8.63
C LYS A 111 25.63 14.77 -10.08
N ASN A 112 25.67 15.97 -10.65
CA ASN A 112 25.32 16.20 -12.07
C ASN A 112 24.00 15.55 -12.49
N LYS A 113 22.94 15.72 -11.68
CA LYS A 113 21.60 15.14 -11.90
C LYS A 113 21.57 13.59 -11.86
N LYS A 114 22.63 12.93 -11.40
CA LYS A 114 22.69 11.48 -11.21
C LYS A 114 22.81 11.14 -9.73
N ILE A 115 22.09 10.13 -9.31
CA ILE A 115 22.16 9.61 -7.94
C ILE A 115 23.22 8.52 -7.86
N PHE A 116 24.07 8.63 -6.85
CA PHE A 116 25.05 7.61 -6.48
C PHE A 116 24.68 7.02 -5.13
N VAL A 117 24.68 5.72 -5.06
CA VAL A 117 24.40 4.98 -3.83
C VAL A 117 25.67 4.25 -3.42
N SER A 118 26.21 4.61 -2.25
CA SER A 118 27.48 4.07 -1.76
C SER A 118 28.60 4.11 -2.83
N GLY A 119 28.68 5.23 -3.54
CA GLY A 119 29.68 5.48 -4.58
C GLY A 119 29.40 4.86 -5.96
N LYS A 120 28.32 4.11 -6.12
CA LYS A 120 27.93 3.51 -7.42
C LYS A 120 26.77 4.30 -8.04
N PRO A 121 26.81 4.61 -9.34
CA PRO A 121 25.70 5.28 -10.00
C PRO A 121 24.46 4.39 -9.99
N LEU A 122 23.32 4.98 -9.67
CA LEU A 122 22.03 4.30 -9.75
C LEU A 122 21.49 4.45 -11.18
N ASP A 123 21.07 3.34 -11.76
CA ASP A 123 20.32 3.36 -13.02
C ASP A 123 18.84 3.66 -12.74
N GLU A 124 18.37 4.76 -13.29
CA GLU A 124 17.03 5.30 -13.01
C GLU A 124 16.26 5.54 -14.31
N PRO A 125 15.79 4.49 -14.99
CA PRO A 125 15.07 4.61 -16.28
C PRO A 125 13.73 5.35 -16.14
N TYR A 126 13.26 5.55 -14.93
CA TYR A 126 12.01 6.23 -14.60
C TYR A 126 12.19 7.73 -14.31
N VAL A 127 13.43 8.25 -14.33
CA VAL A 127 13.71 9.68 -14.08
C VAL A 127 13.66 10.47 -15.37
N HIS A 128 12.89 11.53 -15.36
CA HIS A 128 12.82 12.50 -16.44
C HIS A 128 13.25 13.86 -15.92
N PHE A 129 14.18 14.48 -16.64
CA PHE A 129 14.62 15.83 -16.32
C PHE A 129 13.78 16.83 -17.09
N LEU A 130 13.05 17.69 -16.38
CA LEU A 130 12.45 18.86 -16.98
C LEU A 130 13.59 19.84 -17.25
N THR A 131 14.08 19.89 -18.48
CA THR A 131 15.00 20.94 -18.91
C THR A 131 14.16 22.21 -19.02
N PRO A 132 14.50 23.30 -18.32
CA PRO A 132 13.85 24.57 -18.61
C PRO A 132 14.11 24.94 -20.08
N PRO A 133 13.11 25.55 -20.75
CA PRO A 133 13.25 26.00 -22.14
C PRO A 133 14.41 26.96 -22.31
#